data_d25acea1667f55d34101fa47d66414c7
#
_entry.id   d25acea1667f55d34101fa47d66414c7
#
_cell.length_a   1.000
_cell.length_b   1.000
_cell.length_c   1.000
_cell.angle_alpha   90.00
_cell.angle_beta   90.00
_cell.angle_gamma   90.00
#
_symmetry.space_group_name_H-M   'P 1'
#
loop_
_entity.id
_entity.type
_entity.pdbx_description
1 polymer ?
#
loop_
_entity_poly.entity_id
_entity_poly.type
_entity_poly.pdbx_seq_one_letter_code
_entity_poly.pdbx_strand_id
1 'polypeptide(L)'
;LRAIARFAEYVVPFMGVAYVSVALIITIINIQLLPSVLLDIVTSAFGMQEAGAGALAAAIKNGIQRGLYSNEAGSGSVPHAAAAATPEPNHPASQGYVQMLGVFIDTMILCTCTAFIILLGTQTGIGEMEGIRLTQTAMEAHLGGIGSDFVSAAICLFAFTSVVANYAYGESNLHMFKLDNKIGRRFYTTGYLAMILWGSMASLPVVWAMADMALGLMTLVNVIAIVILTPTIVAVTNDYKEKRKANKKITFSEKDCHIQGELEEKDIWLGKS
;
A
#
# COMPACT_ATOMS: atom_id res chain seq x y z
N LEU A 1 11.22 10.86 -12.40
CA LEU A 1 10.91 9.49 -11.92
C LEU A 1 12.15 8.75 -11.40
N ARG A 2 13.25 8.59 -12.16
CA ARG A 2 14.45 7.83 -11.72
C ARG A 2 15.09 8.35 -10.42
N ALA A 3 15.16 9.66 -10.22
CA ALA A 3 15.70 10.25 -8.98
C ALA A 3 14.79 9.99 -7.77
N ILE A 4 13.48 10.04 -7.98
CA ILE A 4 12.46 9.74 -6.99
C ILE A 4 12.51 8.26 -6.59
N ALA A 5 12.54 7.37 -7.58
CA ALA A 5 12.65 5.93 -7.34
C ALA A 5 13.92 5.58 -6.54
N ARG A 6 15.06 6.18 -6.91
CA ARG A 6 16.33 5.99 -6.19
C ARG A 6 16.28 6.52 -4.75
N PHE A 7 15.64 7.66 -4.52
CA PHE A 7 15.46 8.17 -3.16
C PHE A 7 14.61 7.22 -2.33
N ALA A 8 13.46 6.76 -2.86
CA ALA A 8 12.58 5.83 -2.18
C ALA A 8 13.27 4.47 -1.90
N GLU A 9 14.07 3.97 -2.84
CA GLU A 9 14.82 2.72 -2.72
C GLU A 9 15.70 2.64 -1.46
N TYR A 10 16.29 3.75 -1.05
CA TYR A 10 17.14 3.82 0.16
C TYR A 10 16.35 4.22 1.41
N VAL A 11 15.49 5.21 1.30
CA VAL A 11 14.80 5.80 2.45
C VAL A 11 13.71 4.89 2.98
N VAL A 12 12.91 4.27 2.11
CA VAL A 12 11.76 3.44 2.54
C VAL A 12 12.18 2.20 3.33
N PRO A 13 13.17 1.38 2.89
CA PRO A 13 13.62 0.24 3.67
C PRO A 13 14.22 0.64 5.02
N PHE A 14 15.00 1.73 5.05
CA PHE A 14 15.58 2.24 6.30
C PHE A 14 14.50 2.64 7.29
N MET A 15 13.49 3.39 6.85
CA MET A 15 12.35 3.79 7.68
C MET A 15 11.55 2.58 8.17
N GLY A 16 11.27 1.63 7.26
CA GLY A 16 10.55 0.40 7.59
C GLY A 16 11.26 -0.43 8.66
N VAL A 17 12.56 -0.63 8.51
CA VAL A 17 13.37 -1.37 9.50
C VAL A 17 13.42 -0.63 10.84
N ALA A 18 13.62 0.69 10.84
CA ALA A 18 13.62 1.49 12.06
C ALA A 18 12.26 1.41 12.78
N TYR A 19 11.16 1.55 12.03
CA TYR A 19 9.81 1.48 12.59
C TYR A 19 9.48 0.10 13.17
N VAL A 20 9.78 -0.97 12.45
CA VAL A 20 9.60 -2.35 12.92
C VAL A 20 10.47 -2.64 14.15
N SER A 21 11.71 -2.15 14.18
CA SER A 21 12.61 -2.33 15.34
C SER A 21 12.02 -1.67 16.60
N VAL A 22 11.53 -0.45 16.49
CA VAL A 22 10.88 0.26 17.60
C VAL A 22 9.61 -0.48 18.06
N ALA A 23 8.78 -0.93 17.13
CA ALA A 23 7.58 -1.71 17.44
C ALA A 23 7.90 -3.02 18.18
N LEU A 24 8.94 -3.73 17.73
CA LEU A 24 9.42 -4.94 18.40
C LEU A 24 9.92 -4.67 19.81
N ILE A 25 10.68 -3.61 20.01
CA ILE A 25 11.14 -3.20 21.36
C ILE A 25 9.95 -2.94 22.28
N ILE A 26 8.94 -2.16 21.82
CA ILE A 26 7.72 -1.89 22.59
C ILE A 26 6.98 -3.19 22.91
N THR A 27 6.83 -4.08 21.94
CA THR A 27 6.15 -5.37 22.11
C THR A 27 6.90 -6.26 23.12
N ILE A 28 8.22 -6.30 23.07
CA ILE A 28 9.03 -7.08 24.03
C ILE A 28 8.93 -6.52 25.45
N ILE A 29 8.98 -5.19 25.61
CA ILE A 29 8.82 -4.54 26.92
C ILE A 29 7.44 -4.86 27.52
N ASN A 30 6.40 -4.93 26.68
CA ASN A 30 5.02 -5.16 27.08
C ASN A 30 4.54 -6.60 26.82
N ILE A 31 5.45 -7.58 26.77
CA ILE A 31 5.13 -8.95 26.36
C ILE A 31 4.03 -9.60 27.22
N GLN A 32 3.89 -9.18 28.47
CA GLN A 32 2.88 -9.70 29.40
C GLN A 32 1.44 -9.26 29.01
N LEU A 33 1.31 -8.11 28.32
CA LEU A 33 0.01 -7.59 27.86
C LEU A 33 -0.37 -8.14 26.47
N LEU A 34 0.58 -8.74 25.74
CA LEU A 34 0.37 -9.21 24.38
C LEU A 34 -0.77 -10.26 24.28
N PRO A 35 -0.90 -11.27 25.19
CA PRO A 35 -2.00 -12.23 25.10
C PRO A 35 -3.38 -11.59 25.24
N SER A 36 -3.54 -10.60 26.13
CA SER A 36 -4.82 -9.89 26.30
C SER A 36 -5.15 -9.05 25.07
N VAL A 37 -4.17 -8.33 24.49
CA VAL A 37 -4.35 -7.56 23.27
C VAL A 37 -4.76 -8.44 22.08
N LEU A 38 -4.11 -9.60 21.92
CA LEU A 38 -4.48 -10.56 20.88
C LEU A 38 -5.90 -11.10 21.07
N LEU A 39 -6.28 -11.40 22.31
CA LEU A 39 -7.63 -11.84 22.64
C LEU A 39 -8.64 -10.73 22.32
N ASP A 40 -8.37 -9.49 22.69
CA ASP A 40 -9.22 -8.33 22.41
C ASP A 40 -9.40 -8.10 20.90
N ILE A 41 -8.34 -8.23 20.10
CA ILE A 41 -8.43 -8.15 18.64
C ILE A 41 -9.39 -9.23 18.11
N VAL A 42 -9.20 -10.47 18.52
CA VAL A 42 -10.03 -11.59 18.02
C VAL A 42 -11.48 -11.44 18.49
N THR A 43 -11.71 -11.15 19.76
CA THR A 43 -13.08 -11.04 20.31
C THR A 43 -13.82 -9.84 19.73
N SER A 44 -13.15 -8.71 19.52
CA SER A 44 -13.72 -7.53 18.86
C SER A 44 -14.02 -7.77 17.37
N ALA A 45 -13.14 -8.48 16.66
CA ALA A 45 -13.35 -8.80 15.26
C ALA A 45 -14.61 -9.66 15.03
N PHE A 46 -14.96 -10.51 15.98
CA PHE A 46 -16.17 -11.33 15.92
C PHE A 46 -17.38 -10.72 16.65
N GLY A 47 -17.26 -9.46 17.10
CA GLY A 47 -18.34 -8.76 17.79
C GLY A 47 -18.73 -9.40 19.15
N MET A 48 -17.82 -10.17 19.75
CA MET A 48 -18.10 -10.92 21.00
C MET A 48 -18.15 -10.02 22.23
N GLN A 49 -17.52 -8.84 22.16
CA GLN A 49 -17.55 -7.84 23.25
C GLN A 49 -18.73 -6.88 23.16
N GLU A 50 -19.26 -6.65 21.96
CA GLU A 50 -20.42 -5.81 21.71
C GLU A 50 -21.54 -6.68 21.15
N ALA A 51 -22.60 -6.89 21.91
CA ALA A 51 -23.72 -7.71 21.52
C ALA A 51 -24.51 -7.12 20.36
N GLY A 52 -24.09 -7.45 19.11
CA GLY A 52 -24.88 -7.08 17.95
C GLY A 52 -24.21 -7.27 16.59
N ALA A 53 -25.02 -7.65 15.61
CA ALA A 53 -24.60 -7.78 14.19
C ALA A 53 -23.97 -6.48 13.62
N GLY A 54 -24.21 -5.32 14.23
CA GLY A 54 -23.65 -4.04 13.83
C GLY A 54 -22.14 -3.92 14.06
N ALA A 55 -21.63 -4.47 15.16
CA ALA A 55 -20.19 -4.42 15.47
C ALA A 55 -19.38 -5.26 14.48
N LEU A 56 -19.83 -6.47 14.14
CA LEU A 56 -19.19 -7.31 13.15
C LEU A 56 -19.18 -6.63 11.75
N ALA A 57 -20.31 -6.04 11.36
CA ALA A 57 -20.40 -5.33 10.09
C ALA A 57 -19.45 -4.11 10.05
N ALA A 58 -19.33 -3.35 11.14
CA ALA A 58 -18.39 -2.24 11.26
C ALA A 58 -16.93 -2.72 11.20
N ALA A 59 -16.59 -3.81 11.88
CA ALA A 59 -15.24 -4.39 11.85
C ALA A 59 -14.85 -4.85 10.44
N ILE A 60 -15.75 -5.55 9.74
CA ILE A 60 -15.53 -5.98 8.35
C ILE A 60 -15.36 -4.76 7.42
N LYS A 61 -16.28 -3.78 7.53
CA LYS A 61 -16.22 -2.55 6.72
C LYS A 61 -14.90 -1.81 6.94
N ASN A 62 -14.55 -1.53 8.17
CA ASN A 62 -13.33 -0.80 8.51
C ASN A 62 -12.06 -1.59 8.11
N GLY A 63 -12.05 -2.90 8.33
CA GLY A 63 -10.94 -3.76 7.95
C GLY A 63 -10.68 -3.76 6.45
N ILE A 64 -11.72 -3.92 5.62
CA ILE A 64 -11.60 -3.85 4.16
C ILE A 64 -11.17 -2.46 3.72
N GLN A 65 -11.84 -1.42 4.21
CA GLN A 65 -11.61 -0.04 3.82
C GLN A 65 -10.17 0.39 4.15
N ARG A 66 -9.70 0.16 5.36
CA ARG A 66 -8.36 0.56 5.80
C ARG A 66 -7.27 -0.36 5.24
N GLY A 67 -7.54 -1.64 5.02
CA GLY A 67 -6.62 -2.54 4.33
C GLY A 67 -6.34 -2.12 2.91
N LEU A 68 -7.34 -1.66 2.14
CA LEU A 68 -7.16 -1.14 0.80
C LEU A 68 -6.29 0.13 0.76
N TYR A 69 -6.34 0.97 1.80
CA TYR A 69 -5.47 2.14 1.91
C TYR A 69 -4.00 1.78 2.14
N SER A 70 -3.74 0.79 2.98
CA SER A 70 -2.37 0.47 3.37
C SER A 70 -1.56 -0.13 2.22
N ASN A 71 -2.07 -1.20 1.62
CA ASN A 71 -1.32 -1.96 0.63
C ASN A 71 -1.72 -1.69 -0.83
N GLU A 72 -2.77 -0.88 -1.02
CA GLU A 72 -3.32 -0.52 -2.34
C GLU A 72 -3.68 -1.74 -3.23
N ALA A 73 -3.69 -2.95 -2.68
CA ALA A 73 -4.00 -4.16 -3.42
C ALA A 73 -5.47 -4.16 -3.87
N GLY A 74 -5.70 -4.24 -5.17
CA GLY A 74 -7.04 -4.19 -5.74
C GLY A 74 -7.58 -2.77 -5.93
N SER A 75 -6.93 -1.72 -5.44
CA SER A 75 -7.35 -0.33 -5.62
C SER A 75 -7.11 0.19 -7.04
N GLY A 76 -6.08 -0.33 -7.74
CA GLY A 76 -5.73 0.07 -9.11
C GLY A 76 -4.51 0.97 -9.23
N SER A 77 -3.87 1.37 -8.13
CA SER A 77 -2.63 2.16 -8.11
C SER A 77 -1.37 1.31 -8.35
N VAL A 78 -1.29 0.14 -7.73
CA VAL A 78 -0.16 -0.80 -7.85
C VAL A 78 0.20 -1.17 -9.31
N PRO A 79 -0.75 -1.35 -10.25
CA PRO A 79 -0.42 -1.59 -11.66
C PRO A 79 0.47 -0.53 -12.28
N HIS A 80 0.38 0.74 -11.88
CA HIS A 80 1.25 1.82 -12.38
C HIS A 80 2.71 1.62 -11.97
N ALA A 81 2.95 1.23 -10.72
CA ALA A 81 4.29 0.90 -10.24
C ALA A 81 4.83 -0.36 -10.93
N ALA A 82 3.99 -1.39 -11.08
CA ALA A 82 4.35 -2.64 -11.72
C ALA A 82 4.70 -2.44 -13.20
N ALA A 83 3.95 -1.59 -13.93
CA ALA A 83 4.20 -1.29 -15.33
C ALA A 83 5.50 -0.49 -15.55
N ALA A 84 5.93 0.30 -14.59
CA ALA A 84 7.18 1.06 -14.65
C ALA A 84 8.43 0.21 -14.33
N ALA A 85 8.26 -0.99 -13.81
CA ALA A 85 9.35 -1.86 -13.40
C ALA A 85 9.90 -2.69 -14.56
N THR A 86 11.20 -2.97 -14.51
CA THR A 86 11.89 -3.92 -15.40
C THR A 86 12.27 -5.15 -14.58
N PRO A 87 11.39 -6.16 -14.50
CA PRO A 87 11.62 -7.30 -13.63
C PRO A 87 12.74 -8.22 -14.11
N GLU A 88 13.46 -8.81 -13.17
CA GLU A 88 14.42 -9.88 -13.45
C GLU A 88 14.01 -11.11 -12.61
N PRO A 89 13.69 -12.26 -13.24
CA PRO A 89 13.73 -12.53 -14.69
C PRO A 89 12.68 -11.72 -15.48
N ASN A 90 12.98 -11.50 -16.80
CA ASN A 90 12.16 -10.67 -17.70
C ASN A 90 10.82 -11.38 -18.04
N HIS A 91 9.90 -11.31 -17.07
CA HIS A 91 8.59 -11.96 -17.14
C HIS A 91 7.57 -11.18 -16.26
N PRO A 92 6.35 -10.90 -16.77
CA PRO A 92 5.36 -10.11 -16.00
C PRO A 92 5.01 -10.72 -14.65
N ALA A 93 4.93 -12.06 -14.55
CA ALA A 93 4.65 -12.72 -13.29
C ALA A 93 5.72 -12.48 -12.23
N SER A 94 6.98 -12.20 -12.59
CA SER A 94 8.04 -11.86 -11.63
C SER A 94 7.67 -10.62 -10.84
N GLN A 95 7.24 -9.58 -11.54
CA GLN A 95 6.80 -8.34 -10.91
C GLN A 95 5.52 -8.54 -10.08
N GLY A 96 4.59 -9.36 -10.57
CA GLY A 96 3.40 -9.73 -9.80
C GLY A 96 3.74 -10.38 -8.46
N TYR A 97 4.69 -11.31 -8.42
CA TYR A 97 5.14 -11.94 -7.16
C TYR A 97 5.84 -10.95 -6.23
N VAL A 98 6.63 -10.01 -6.76
CA VAL A 98 7.25 -8.95 -5.95
C VAL A 98 6.18 -8.05 -5.31
N GLN A 99 5.14 -7.67 -6.05
CA GLN A 99 4.03 -6.89 -5.51
C GLN A 99 3.24 -7.66 -4.44
N MET A 100 2.99 -8.96 -4.65
CA MET A 100 2.34 -9.79 -3.63
C MET A 100 3.16 -9.85 -2.34
N LEU A 101 4.48 -9.96 -2.43
CA LEU A 101 5.37 -9.93 -1.27
C LEU A 101 5.31 -8.57 -0.57
N GLY A 102 5.28 -7.47 -1.33
CA GLY A 102 5.12 -6.12 -0.80
C GLY A 102 3.85 -5.96 0.02
N VAL A 103 2.70 -6.42 -0.52
CA VAL A 103 1.41 -6.43 0.19
C VAL A 103 1.47 -7.22 1.49
N PHE A 104 2.11 -8.40 1.45
CA PHE A 104 2.28 -9.23 2.64
C PHE A 104 3.11 -8.54 3.73
N ILE A 105 4.25 -7.94 3.36
CA ILE A 105 5.13 -7.22 4.30
C ILE A 105 4.40 -6.02 4.89
N ASP A 106 3.72 -5.22 4.07
CA ASP A 106 2.98 -4.05 4.53
C ASP A 106 1.88 -4.45 5.53
N THR A 107 1.02 -5.36 5.15
CA THR A 107 -0.14 -5.73 5.96
C THR A 107 0.23 -6.54 7.20
N MET A 108 1.04 -7.59 7.03
CA MET A 108 1.33 -8.53 8.11
C MET A 108 2.43 -8.02 9.06
N ILE A 109 3.32 -7.15 8.61
CA ILE A 109 4.41 -6.65 9.44
C ILE A 109 4.12 -5.21 9.85
N LEU A 110 4.07 -4.26 8.92
CA LEU A 110 3.99 -2.84 9.27
C LEU A 110 2.67 -2.47 9.94
N CYS A 111 1.54 -2.92 9.40
CA CYS A 111 0.23 -2.64 10.01
C CYS A 111 0.07 -3.33 11.38
N THR A 112 0.57 -4.56 11.53
CA THR A 112 0.56 -5.26 12.82
C THR A 112 1.43 -4.55 13.85
N CYS A 113 2.61 -4.06 13.47
CA CYS A 113 3.45 -3.24 14.33
C CYS A 113 2.72 -2.00 14.83
N THR A 114 2.05 -1.27 13.92
CA THR A 114 1.27 -0.08 14.29
C THR A 114 0.11 -0.43 15.24
N ALA A 115 -0.60 -1.52 14.95
CA ALA A 115 -1.69 -1.98 15.80
C ALA A 115 -1.19 -2.31 17.22
N PHE A 116 -0.07 -3.01 17.37
CA PHE A 116 0.50 -3.33 18.67
C PHE A 116 0.95 -2.07 19.42
N ILE A 117 1.64 -1.13 18.76
CA ILE A 117 2.02 0.15 19.38
C ILE A 117 0.79 0.85 19.97
N ILE A 118 -0.29 0.96 19.18
CA ILE A 118 -1.51 1.63 19.61
C ILE A 118 -2.20 0.87 20.72
N LEU A 119 -2.46 -0.43 20.52
CA LEU A 119 -3.25 -1.23 21.48
C LEU A 119 -2.53 -1.46 22.81
N LEU A 120 -1.23 -1.62 22.81
CA LEU A 120 -0.43 -1.67 24.03
C LEU A 120 -0.40 -0.31 24.75
N GLY A 121 -0.40 0.80 23.98
CA GLY A 121 -0.46 2.16 24.52
C GLY A 121 -1.83 2.53 25.09
N THR A 122 -2.93 2.07 24.48
CA THR A 122 -4.29 2.38 24.92
C THR A 122 -4.63 1.78 26.29
N GLN A 123 -3.97 0.73 26.71
CA GLN A 123 -4.06 0.20 28.09
C GLN A 123 -3.68 1.25 29.14
N THR A 124 -2.99 2.32 28.75
CA THR A 124 -2.58 3.42 29.63
C THR A 124 -3.57 4.59 29.67
N GLY A 125 -4.79 4.44 29.10
CA GLY A 125 -5.85 5.46 29.20
C GLY A 125 -5.77 6.60 28.19
N ILE A 126 -5.30 6.30 26.96
CA ILE A 126 -5.30 7.25 25.84
C ILE A 126 -6.78 7.51 25.46
N GLY A 127 -7.22 8.76 25.59
CA GLY A 127 -8.59 9.19 25.28
C GLY A 127 -8.94 9.06 23.79
N GLU A 128 -10.12 9.55 23.41
CA GLU A 128 -10.63 9.56 22.03
C GLU A 128 -9.77 10.47 21.13
N MET A 129 -8.66 9.90 20.63
CA MET A 129 -7.79 10.57 19.65
C MET A 129 -7.91 9.89 18.30
N GLU A 130 -7.80 10.66 17.23
CA GLU A 130 -7.91 10.18 15.86
C GLU A 130 -6.62 10.38 15.07
N GLY A 131 -6.42 9.49 14.08
CA GLY A 131 -5.35 9.59 13.12
C GLY A 131 -3.95 9.44 13.74
N ILE A 132 -2.99 10.22 13.25
CA ILE A 132 -1.59 10.13 13.66
C ILE A 132 -1.36 10.51 15.13
N ARG A 133 -2.20 11.36 15.70
CA ARG A 133 -2.11 11.75 17.12
C ARG A 133 -2.24 10.56 18.04
N LEU A 134 -3.10 9.58 17.68
CA LEU A 134 -3.24 8.34 18.43
C LEU A 134 -1.92 7.57 18.49
N THR A 135 -1.23 7.43 17.36
CA THR A 135 0.07 6.76 17.29
C THR A 135 1.16 7.53 18.04
N GLN A 136 1.18 8.85 17.93
CA GLN A 136 2.14 9.70 18.66
C GLN A 136 1.97 9.56 20.16
N THR A 137 0.74 9.64 20.67
CA THR A 137 0.45 9.52 22.11
C THR A 137 0.75 8.09 22.60
N ALA A 138 0.44 7.06 21.82
CA ALA A 138 0.80 5.69 22.16
C ALA A 138 2.33 5.51 22.24
N MET A 139 3.08 6.06 21.30
CA MET A 139 4.55 6.04 21.33
C MET A 139 5.13 6.85 22.49
N GLU A 140 4.53 8.00 22.80
CA GLU A 140 4.92 8.82 23.94
C GLU A 140 4.71 8.07 25.28
N ALA A 141 3.61 7.34 25.41
CA ALA A 141 3.35 6.50 26.57
C ALA A 141 4.41 5.39 26.76
N HIS A 142 4.98 4.88 25.67
CA HIS A 142 5.99 3.82 25.73
C HIS A 142 7.43 4.32 25.87
N LEU A 143 7.79 5.41 25.18
CA LEU A 143 9.17 5.88 25.02
C LEU A 143 9.38 7.34 25.47
N GLY A 144 8.33 7.97 26.04
CA GLY A 144 8.37 9.39 26.38
C GLY A 144 8.44 10.29 25.13
N GLY A 145 8.89 11.53 25.29
CA GLY A 145 8.92 12.52 24.20
C GLY A 145 9.70 12.08 22.95
N ILE A 146 10.72 11.24 23.11
CA ILE A 146 11.48 10.69 21.98
C ILE A 146 10.59 9.84 21.08
N GLY A 147 9.60 9.13 21.62
CA GLY A 147 8.64 8.35 20.86
C GLY A 147 7.76 9.22 19.96
N SER A 148 7.25 10.33 20.49
CA SER A 148 6.45 11.30 19.71
C SER A 148 7.28 11.96 18.60
N ASP A 149 8.52 12.35 18.89
CA ASP A 149 9.43 12.94 17.89
C ASP A 149 9.78 11.94 16.78
N PHE A 150 10.01 10.67 17.13
CA PHE A 150 10.24 9.60 16.17
C PHE A 150 9.06 9.42 15.22
N VAL A 151 7.82 9.37 15.75
CA VAL A 151 6.62 9.26 14.92
C VAL A 151 6.47 10.48 14.01
N SER A 152 6.75 11.68 14.53
CA SER A 152 6.69 12.91 13.75
C SER A 152 7.67 12.90 12.57
N ALA A 153 8.90 12.45 12.79
CA ALA A 153 9.89 12.31 11.73
C ALA A 153 9.49 11.19 10.73
N ALA A 154 9.03 10.05 11.24
CA ALA A 154 8.61 8.93 10.41
C ALA A 154 7.44 9.29 9.50
N ILE A 155 6.39 9.93 10.04
CA ILE A 155 5.23 10.32 9.22
C ILE A 155 5.58 11.38 8.18
N CYS A 156 6.49 12.30 8.48
CA CYS A 156 6.96 13.28 7.52
C CYS A 156 7.61 12.60 6.31
N LEU A 157 8.46 11.61 6.54
CA LEU A 157 9.12 10.84 5.49
C LEU A 157 8.12 9.92 4.74
N PHE A 158 7.26 9.19 5.44
CA PHE A 158 6.24 8.33 4.83
C PHE A 158 5.25 9.15 3.98
N ALA A 159 4.75 10.27 4.50
CA ALA A 159 3.86 11.15 3.77
C ALA A 159 4.53 11.74 2.52
N PHE A 160 5.78 12.18 2.65
CA PHE A 160 6.55 12.70 1.52
C PHE A 160 6.72 11.65 0.41
N THR A 161 7.14 10.44 0.76
CA THR A 161 7.32 9.34 -0.22
C THR A 161 5.99 8.95 -0.88
N SER A 162 4.89 8.93 -0.12
CA SER A 162 3.55 8.64 -0.65
C SER A 162 3.05 9.71 -1.61
N VAL A 163 3.22 11.00 -1.26
CA VAL A 163 2.88 12.12 -2.14
C VAL A 163 3.65 12.03 -3.46
N VAL A 164 4.94 11.74 -3.39
CA VAL A 164 5.79 11.65 -4.58
C VAL A 164 5.43 10.42 -5.45
N ALA A 165 5.13 9.28 -4.83
CA ALA A 165 4.72 8.07 -5.53
C ALA A 165 3.36 8.27 -6.24
N ASN A 166 2.38 8.82 -5.55
CA ASN A 166 1.06 9.11 -6.12
C ASN A 166 1.12 10.14 -7.26
N TYR A 167 2.02 11.14 -7.16
CA TYR A 167 2.28 12.04 -8.28
C TYR A 167 2.77 11.27 -9.51
N ALA A 168 3.68 10.34 -9.32
CA ALA A 168 4.23 9.53 -10.42
C ALA A 168 3.18 8.62 -11.06
N TYR A 169 2.28 8.03 -10.26
CA TYR A 169 1.17 7.22 -10.78
C TYR A 169 0.22 8.06 -11.66
N GLY A 170 -0.13 9.26 -11.21
CA GLY A 170 -0.97 10.14 -12.01
C GLY A 170 -0.24 10.68 -13.26
N GLU A 171 1.07 10.95 -13.18
CA GLU A 171 1.86 11.36 -14.35
C GLU A 171 1.89 10.26 -15.44
N SER A 172 1.94 8.98 -15.06
CA SER A 172 1.88 7.88 -16.02
C SER A 172 0.57 7.86 -16.83
N ASN A 173 -0.54 8.26 -16.22
CA ASN A 173 -1.82 8.37 -16.91
C ASN A 173 -1.85 9.47 -17.97
N LEU A 174 -1.10 10.57 -17.78
CA LEU A 174 -0.99 11.62 -18.81
C LEU A 174 -0.44 11.08 -20.12
N HIS A 175 0.52 10.15 -20.04
CA HIS A 175 1.07 9.52 -21.22
C HIS A 175 0.03 8.66 -21.94
N MET A 176 -0.74 7.86 -21.19
CA MET A 176 -1.83 7.04 -21.72
C MET A 176 -2.89 7.86 -22.45
N PHE A 177 -3.24 9.03 -21.91
CA PHE A 177 -4.21 9.94 -22.53
C PHE A 177 -3.61 10.90 -23.57
N LYS A 178 -2.33 10.77 -23.91
CA LYS A 178 -1.59 11.67 -24.83
C LYS A 178 -1.60 13.14 -24.39
N LEU A 179 -1.69 13.35 -23.07
CA LEU A 179 -1.66 14.67 -22.43
C LEU A 179 -0.31 15.00 -21.81
N ASP A 180 0.75 14.28 -22.17
CA ASP A 180 2.11 14.44 -21.64
C ASP A 180 2.87 15.64 -22.25
N ASN A 181 2.16 16.53 -22.96
CA ASN A 181 2.71 17.78 -23.44
C ASN A 181 2.99 18.76 -22.29
N LYS A 182 3.79 19.82 -22.55
CA LYS A 182 4.20 20.81 -21.54
C LYS A 182 3.01 21.45 -20.79
N ILE A 183 1.88 21.65 -21.49
CA ILE A 183 0.69 22.28 -20.93
C ILE A 183 -0.05 21.30 -20.03
N GLY A 184 -0.32 20.09 -20.49
CA GLY A 184 -1.02 19.06 -19.70
C GLY A 184 -0.25 18.69 -18.43
N ARG A 185 1.07 18.52 -18.55
CA ARG A 185 1.93 18.25 -17.39
C ARG A 185 1.93 19.40 -16.39
N ARG A 186 1.97 20.67 -16.85
CA ARG A 186 1.87 21.83 -15.95
C ARG A 186 0.51 21.91 -15.28
N PHE A 187 -0.56 21.67 -16.03
CA PHE A 187 -1.93 21.66 -15.49
C PHE A 187 -2.09 20.58 -14.40
N TYR A 188 -1.63 19.35 -14.69
CA TYR A 188 -1.63 18.26 -13.72
C TYR A 188 -0.83 18.60 -12.46
N THR A 189 0.40 19.08 -12.61
CA THR A 189 1.27 19.45 -11.47
C THR A 189 0.63 20.54 -10.62
N THR A 190 0.07 21.58 -11.24
CA THR A 190 -0.60 22.67 -10.51
C THR A 190 -1.85 22.16 -9.77
N GLY A 191 -2.66 21.34 -10.41
CA GLY A 191 -3.83 20.71 -9.77
C GLY A 191 -3.45 19.81 -8.61
N TYR A 192 -2.39 19.00 -8.78
CA TYR A 192 -1.88 18.13 -7.72
C TYR A 192 -1.39 18.92 -6.51
N LEU A 193 -0.61 19.99 -6.71
CA LEU A 193 -0.15 20.86 -5.65
C LEU A 193 -1.30 21.60 -4.97
N ALA A 194 -2.28 22.06 -5.73
CA ALA A 194 -3.49 22.69 -5.18
C ALA A 194 -4.28 21.71 -4.28
N MET A 195 -4.39 20.45 -4.67
CA MET A 195 -5.04 19.42 -3.84
C MET A 195 -4.26 19.13 -2.55
N ILE A 196 -2.92 19.13 -2.58
CA ILE A 196 -2.10 19.01 -1.37
C ILE A 196 -2.35 20.18 -0.42
N LEU A 197 -2.32 21.40 -0.95
CA LEU A 197 -2.61 22.60 -0.15
C LEU A 197 -4.01 22.58 0.44
N TRP A 198 -5.01 22.24 -0.36
CA TRP A 198 -6.39 22.11 0.11
C TRP A 198 -6.50 21.05 1.21
N GLY A 199 -5.92 19.85 1.00
CA GLY A 199 -5.95 18.75 1.96
C GLY A 199 -5.26 19.08 3.29
N SER A 200 -4.20 19.92 3.26
CA SER A 200 -3.54 20.40 4.48
C SER A 200 -4.36 21.39 5.31
N MET A 201 -5.33 22.06 4.69
CA MET A 201 -6.22 23.04 5.31
C MET A 201 -7.60 22.45 5.68
N ALA A 202 -8.02 21.41 5.02
CA ALA A 202 -9.31 20.76 5.23
C ALA A 202 -9.36 19.96 6.53
N SER A 203 -10.55 19.75 7.08
CA SER A 203 -10.72 18.91 8.26
C SER A 203 -10.48 17.42 7.92
N LEU A 204 -9.90 16.68 8.85
CA LEU A 204 -9.58 15.26 8.67
C LEU A 204 -10.78 14.41 8.23
N PRO A 205 -11.99 14.54 8.79
CA PRO A 205 -13.16 13.77 8.32
C PRO A 205 -13.53 14.03 6.86
N VAL A 206 -13.42 15.28 6.39
CA VAL A 206 -13.72 15.62 4.99
C VAL A 206 -12.69 15.02 4.04
N VAL A 207 -11.40 15.08 4.39
CA VAL A 207 -10.33 14.46 3.59
C VAL A 207 -10.55 12.95 3.50
N TRP A 208 -10.86 12.28 4.62
CA TRP A 208 -11.16 10.85 4.63
C TRP A 208 -12.39 10.49 3.79
N ALA A 209 -13.47 11.24 3.90
CA ALA A 209 -14.68 10.97 3.12
C ALA A 209 -14.43 11.07 1.60
N MET A 210 -13.68 12.09 1.17
CA MET A 210 -13.31 12.24 -0.25
C MET A 210 -12.36 11.15 -0.73
N ALA A 211 -11.38 10.81 0.08
CA ALA A 211 -10.42 9.76 -0.22
C ALA A 211 -11.12 8.39 -0.31
N ASP A 212 -12.03 8.08 0.63
CA ASP A 212 -12.83 6.84 0.62
C ASP A 212 -13.69 6.73 -0.63
N MET A 213 -14.33 7.83 -1.05
CA MET A 213 -15.12 7.86 -2.28
C MET A 213 -14.25 7.62 -3.52
N ALA A 214 -13.13 8.33 -3.63
CA ALA A 214 -12.21 8.20 -4.75
C ALA A 214 -11.62 6.79 -4.84
N LEU A 215 -11.15 6.23 -3.70
CA LEU A 215 -10.62 4.88 -3.62
C LEU A 215 -11.68 3.83 -3.97
N GLY A 216 -12.91 4.00 -3.49
CA GLY A 216 -14.01 3.10 -3.80
C GLY A 216 -14.33 3.04 -5.30
N LEU A 217 -14.39 4.19 -5.97
CA LEU A 217 -14.59 4.26 -7.42
C LEU A 217 -13.42 3.63 -8.18
N MET A 218 -12.19 3.93 -7.80
CA MET A 218 -10.99 3.36 -8.42
C MET A 218 -10.95 1.83 -8.25
N THR A 219 -11.25 1.34 -7.05
CA THR A 219 -11.32 -0.10 -6.73
C THR A 219 -12.39 -0.80 -7.58
N LEU A 220 -13.58 -0.21 -7.71
CA LEU A 220 -14.67 -0.78 -8.52
C LEU A 220 -14.24 -1.01 -9.98
N VAL A 221 -13.64 0.00 -10.59
CA VAL A 221 -13.13 -0.09 -11.97
C VAL A 221 -12.04 -1.14 -12.08
N ASN A 222 -11.10 -1.15 -11.15
CA ASN A 222 -9.97 -2.09 -11.17
C ASN A 222 -10.40 -3.55 -10.94
N VAL A 223 -11.34 -3.80 -10.02
CA VAL A 223 -11.87 -5.16 -9.78
C VAL A 223 -12.54 -5.72 -11.03
N ILE A 224 -13.33 -4.90 -11.74
CA ILE A 224 -13.92 -5.31 -13.00
C ILE A 224 -12.82 -5.69 -14.01
N ALA A 225 -11.79 -4.87 -14.14
CA ALA A 225 -10.66 -5.13 -15.03
C ALA A 225 -9.92 -6.43 -14.64
N ILE A 226 -9.66 -6.67 -13.35
CA ILE A 226 -9.02 -7.90 -12.86
C ILE A 226 -9.87 -9.12 -13.20
N VAL A 227 -11.19 -9.06 -13.00
CA VAL A 227 -12.09 -10.18 -13.33
C VAL A 227 -12.01 -10.51 -14.81
N ILE A 228 -12.06 -9.51 -15.69
CA ILE A 228 -11.95 -9.70 -17.15
C ILE A 228 -10.57 -10.27 -17.52
N LEU A 229 -9.50 -9.80 -16.89
CA LEU A 229 -8.12 -10.23 -17.17
C LEU A 229 -7.71 -11.53 -16.47
N THR A 230 -8.58 -12.10 -15.62
CA THR A 230 -8.26 -13.33 -14.87
C THR A 230 -7.72 -14.49 -15.76
N PRO A 231 -8.30 -14.80 -16.92
CA PRO A 231 -7.75 -15.85 -17.78
C PRO A 231 -6.31 -15.57 -18.23
N THR A 232 -6.01 -14.32 -18.59
CA THR A 232 -4.67 -13.88 -18.97
C THR A 232 -3.69 -13.97 -17.82
N ILE A 233 -4.10 -13.53 -16.61
CA ILE A 233 -3.28 -13.60 -15.39
C ILE A 233 -2.92 -15.07 -15.09
N VAL A 234 -3.89 -15.99 -15.18
CA VAL A 234 -3.67 -17.40 -14.95
C VAL A 234 -2.72 -17.99 -15.99
N ALA A 235 -2.92 -17.69 -17.28
CA ALA A 235 -2.05 -18.18 -18.36
C ALA A 235 -0.59 -17.73 -18.16
N VAL A 236 -0.37 -16.44 -17.92
CA VAL A 236 0.97 -15.87 -17.66
C VAL A 236 1.62 -16.46 -16.41
N THR A 237 0.83 -16.67 -15.35
CA THR A 237 1.35 -17.27 -14.11
C THR A 237 1.74 -18.73 -14.30
N ASN A 238 0.97 -19.49 -15.08
CA ASN A 238 1.27 -20.89 -15.37
C ASN A 238 2.52 -21.02 -16.24
N ASP A 239 2.67 -20.18 -17.28
CA ASP A 239 3.89 -20.16 -18.10
C ASP A 239 5.16 -19.92 -17.24
N TYR A 240 5.11 -18.95 -16.34
CA TYR A 240 6.19 -18.70 -15.39
C TYR A 240 6.52 -19.93 -14.54
N LYS A 241 5.48 -20.57 -13.96
CA LYS A 241 5.65 -21.74 -13.09
C LYS A 241 6.22 -22.94 -13.86
N GLU A 242 5.78 -23.16 -15.08
CA GLU A 242 6.27 -24.25 -15.94
C GLU A 242 7.73 -24.05 -16.33
N LYS A 243 8.10 -22.83 -16.78
CA LYS A 243 9.48 -22.49 -17.11
C LYS A 243 10.40 -22.64 -15.90
N ARG A 244 9.94 -22.23 -14.72
CA ARG A 244 10.69 -22.36 -13.47
C ARG A 244 10.89 -23.84 -13.07
N LYS A 245 9.84 -24.65 -13.15
CA LYS A 245 9.92 -26.11 -12.85
C LYS A 245 10.84 -26.84 -13.80
N ALA A 246 10.84 -26.45 -15.06
CA ALA A 246 11.66 -27.08 -16.12
C ALA A 246 13.11 -26.54 -16.14
N ASN A 247 13.52 -25.70 -15.19
CA ASN A 247 14.83 -25.01 -15.18
C ASN A 247 15.16 -24.31 -16.53
N LYS A 248 14.15 -23.86 -17.26
CA LYS A 248 14.33 -23.09 -18.49
C LYS A 248 14.58 -21.63 -18.19
N LYS A 249 15.19 -20.90 -19.14
CA LYS A 249 15.31 -19.45 -19.06
C LYS A 249 13.90 -18.84 -18.95
N ILE A 250 13.64 -18.11 -17.87
CA ILE A 250 12.35 -17.49 -17.62
C ILE A 250 12.32 -16.16 -18.39
N THR A 251 11.70 -16.19 -19.57
CA THR A 251 11.44 -15.02 -20.42
C THR A 251 9.98 -15.09 -20.85
N PHE A 252 9.34 -13.93 -20.96
CA PHE A 252 7.97 -13.87 -21.46
C PHE A 252 7.97 -13.82 -22.99
N SER A 253 7.05 -14.59 -23.60
CA SER A 253 6.74 -14.55 -25.01
C SER A 253 5.23 -14.65 -25.19
N GLU A 254 4.66 -13.72 -25.96
CA GLU A 254 3.23 -13.71 -26.27
C GLU A 254 2.78 -15.01 -26.97
N LYS A 255 3.69 -15.64 -27.74
CA LYS A 255 3.41 -16.89 -28.47
C LYS A 255 3.23 -18.09 -27.55
N ASP A 256 3.88 -18.08 -26.38
CA ASP A 256 3.83 -19.18 -25.42
C ASP A 256 2.60 -19.06 -24.50
N CYS A 257 2.05 -17.86 -24.37
CA CYS A 257 0.89 -17.59 -23.54
C CYS A 257 -0.33 -17.28 -24.41
N HIS A 258 -1.42 -18.00 -24.23
CA HIS A 258 -2.70 -17.65 -24.85
C HIS A 258 -3.29 -16.41 -24.13
N ILE A 259 -2.84 -15.23 -24.53
CA ILE A 259 -3.33 -13.97 -24.00
C ILE A 259 -4.58 -13.57 -24.77
N GLN A 260 -5.62 -13.14 -24.05
CA GLN A 260 -6.80 -12.53 -24.69
C GLN A 260 -6.47 -11.06 -25.02
N GLY A 261 -6.45 -10.73 -26.31
CA GLY A 261 -6.12 -9.40 -26.80
C GLY A 261 -4.68 -9.27 -27.35
N GLU A 262 -4.38 -8.12 -27.89
CA GLU A 262 -3.03 -7.78 -28.38
C GLU A 262 -2.29 -6.92 -27.38
N LEU A 263 -0.99 -7.15 -27.22
CA LEU A 263 -0.12 -6.26 -26.47
C LEU A 263 0.14 -4.99 -27.28
N GLU A 264 -0.06 -3.84 -26.66
CA GLU A 264 0.13 -2.53 -27.30
C GLU A 264 1.60 -2.29 -27.70
N GLU A 265 2.54 -2.79 -26.89
CA GLU A 265 3.99 -2.70 -27.13
C GLU A 265 4.62 -4.10 -27.06
N LYS A 266 4.69 -4.78 -28.20
CA LYS A 266 5.21 -6.15 -28.31
C LYS A 266 6.71 -6.26 -28.02
N ASP A 267 7.47 -5.17 -28.21
CA ASP A 267 8.94 -5.17 -28.12
C ASP A 267 9.50 -5.05 -26.69
N ILE A 268 8.66 -4.67 -25.71
CA ILE A 268 9.11 -4.52 -24.31
C ILE A 268 9.66 -5.82 -23.73
N TRP A 269 9.06 -6.95 -24.12
CA TRP A 269 9.42 -8.28 -23.61
C TRP A 269 10.42 -9.00 -24.49
N LEU A 270 10.69 -8.52 -25.70
CA LEU A 270 11.76 -9.00 -26.56
C LEU A 270 13.07 -8.46 -25.95
N GLY A 271 13.69 -9.25 -25.08
CA GLY A 271 14.89 -8.85 -24.37
C GLY A 271 15.90 -8.19 -25.31
N LYS A 272 16.35 -7.01 -24.96
CA LYS A 272 17.59 -6.49 -25.50
C LYS A 272 18.67 -7.47 -25.07
N SER A 273 19.03 -8.34 -26.01
CA SER A 273 20.16 -9.27 -25.92
C SER A 273 21.45 -8.54 -25.61
#